data_32f59250af359ab7b1db48f615705102
#
_entry.id   32f59250af359ab7b1db48f615705102
#
_cell.length_a   1.000
_cell.length_b   1.000
_cell.length_c   1.000
_cell.angle_alpha   90.00
_cell.angle_beta   90.00
_cell.angle_gamma   90.00
#
_symmetry.space_group_name_H-M   'P 1'
#
loop_
_entity.id
_entity.type
_entity.pdbx_description
1 polymer ?
#
loop_
_entity_poly.entity_id
_entity_poly.type
_entity_poly.pdbx_seq_one_letter_code
_entity_poly.pdbx_strand_id
1 'polypeptide(L)'
;MNKSDLKFTVGPSPKVLPSFAACIYPMESFFSIIGSEGLEVSMTSLLHGEQKLTIHKDIPSSGKAIARSKITAVEDYIKFGSVTIKSDLYMDNDKIATSESVMLFIGEGGFGAKPKKKDRVTSPKTDPQKVLEYKTLDNQAILYRVPSGDNNPLHVDPDFAKVAGFEKPILHGLCTYGITCKKLIESEFSNDPSRVSEISARFSGPVTPGNTLLINVWNQDSYTIANVIEKETNSVVLKLSLIHI
;
A
#
# COMPACT_ATOMS: atom_id res chain seq x y z
N MET A 1 9.30 16.08 14.53
CA MET A 1 10.11 15.54 13.41
C MET A 1 11.45 15.12 13.99
N ASN A 2 11.83 13.86 13.79
CA ASN A 2 13.14 13.36 14.25
C ASN A 2 14.22 13.87 13.27
N LYS A 3 15.43 14.22 13.79
CA LYS A 3 16.55 14.63 12.92
C LYS A 3 16.89 13.59 11.84
N SER A 4 16.70 12.31 12.13
CA SER A 4 16.90 11.23 11.18
C SER A 4 15.92 11.24 9.98
N ASP A 5 14.79 11.96 10.09
CA ASP A 5 13.80 12.07 9.02
C ASP A 5 14.15 13.16 8.01
N LEU A 6 15.02 14.10 8.37
CA LEU A 6 15.39 15.22 7.51
C LEU A 6 15.98 14.76 6.17
N LYS A 7 16.71 13.65 6.16
CA LYS A 7 17.27 13.08 4.92
C LYS A 7 16.21 12.61 3.89
N PHE A 8 14.95 12.42 4.30
CA PHE A 8 13.85 12.06 3.41
C PHE A 8 13.00 13.26 2.97
N THR A 9 13.22 14.44 3.58
CA THR A 9 12.31 15.57 3.41
C THR A 9 12.99 16.89 3.02
N VAL A 10 14.29 17.04 3.30
CA VAL A 10 15.02 18.28 3.04
C VAL A 10 16.38 18.02 2.40
N GLY A 11 16.91 19.04 1.74
CA GLY A 11 18.19 19.00 1.04
C GLY A 11 18.03 18.97 -0.48
N PRO A 12 19.13 19.09 -1.22
CA PRO A 12 19.09 19.14 -2.68
C PRO A 12 18.75 17.79 -3.33
N SER A 13 18.91 16.69 -2.60
CA SER A 13 18.64 15.33 -3.08
C SER A 13 18.18 14.44 -1.91
N PRO A 14 16.94 14.59 -1.44
CA PRO A 14 16.43 13.75 -0.36
C PRO A 14 16.36 12.29 -0.79
N LYS A 15 16.63 11.36 0.14
CA LYS A 15 16.44 9.92 -0.08
C LYS A 15 14.94 9.61 -0.22
N VAL A 16 14.59 8.77 -1.19
CA VAL A 16 13.21 8.36 -1.42
C VAL A 16 12.94 7.03 -0.72
N LEU A 17 11.81 6.93 -0.03
CA LEU A 17 11.35 5.67 0.54
C LEU A 17 10.82 4.76 -0.59
N PRO A 18 11.17 3.47 -0.63
CA PRO A 18 10.73 2.58 -1.71
C PRO A 18 9.20 2.48 -1.83
N SER A 19 8.47 2.57 -0.70
CA SER A 19 7.00 2.59 -0.69
C SER A 19 6.40 3.74 -1.50
N PHE A 20 7.15 4.83 -1.74
CA PHE A 20 6.70 5.96 -2.55
C PHE A 20 6.44 5.56 -4.01
N ALA A 21 7.12 4.54 -4.53
CA ALA A 21 6.87 4.04 -5.88
C ALA A 21 5.41 3.57 -6.08
N ALA A 22 4.70 3.18 -5.02
CA ALA A 22 3.27 2.86 -5.10
C ALA A 22 2.37 4.08 -5.36
N CYS A 23 2.87 5.30 -5.15
CA CYS A 23 2.13 6.56 -5.29
C CYS A 23 2.46 7.34 -6.58
N ILE A 24 3.44 6.88 -7.38
CA ILE A 24 3.92 7.63 -8.58
C ILE A 24 3.04 7.36 -9.82
N TYR A 25 1.99 6.58 -9.69
CA TYR A 25 1.14 6.22 -10.83
C TYR A 25 0.00 7.23 -10.98
N PRO A 26 -0.23 7.75 -12.22
CA PRO A 26 -1.35 8.65 -12.45
C PRO A 26 -2.68 7.96 -12.14
N MET A 27 -3.50 8.56 -11.30
CA MET A 27 -4.84 8.03 -10.96
C MET A 27 -5.74 7.94 -12.19
N GLU A 28 -5.57 8.85 -13.16
CA GLU A 28 -6.30 8.81 -14.42
C GLU A 28 -6.04 7.52 -15.20
N SER A 29 -4.79 7.01 -15.18
CA SER A 29 -4.44 5.73 -15.80
C SER A 29 -5.13 4.57 -15.10
N PHE A 30 -5.25 4.61 -13.77
CA PHE A 30 -5.98 3.62 -13.00
C PHE A 30 -7.48 3.63 -13.37
N PHE A 31 -8.11 4.79 -13.38
CA PHE A 31 -9.53 4.91 -13.77
C PHE A 31 -9.79 4.52 -15.21
N SER A 32 -8.87 4.83 -16.14
CA SER A 32 -8.97 4.41 -17.55
C SER A 32 -8.91 2.89 -17.67
N ILE A 33 -8.09 2.21 -16.89
CA ILE A 33 -8.01 0.74 -16.87
C ILE A 33 -9.31 0.13 -16.32
N ILE A 34 -9.81 0.64 -15.20
CA ILE A 34 -11.02 0.12 -14.55
C ILE A 34 -12.28 0.45 -15.34
N GLY A 35 -12.32 1.58 -16.04
CA GLY A 35 -13.42 1.98 -16.92
C GLY A 35 -13.32 1.42 -18.34
N SER A 36 -12.42 0.45 -18.62
CA SER A 36 -12.33 -0.16 -19.94
C SER A 36 -13.53 -1.06 -20.22
N GLU A 37 -13.88 -1.21 -21.50
CA GLU A 37 -15.00 -2.05 -21.96
C GLU A 37 -14.88 -3.48 -21.40
N GLY A 38 -15.96 -3.97 -20.81
CA GLY A 38 -16.01 -5.29 -20.18
C GLY A 38 -15.55 -5.32 -18.71
N LEU A 39 -15.18 -4.17 -18.12
CA LEU A 39 -14.86 -4.02 -16.71
C LEU A 39 -15.75 -2.93 -16.06
N GLU A 40 -17.06 -3.15 -16.14
CA GLU A 40 -18.07 -2.24 -15.59
C GLU A 40 -18.26 -2.52 -14.10
N VAL A 41 -17.52 -1.82 -13.25
CA VAL A 41 -17.51 -2.03 -11.80
C VAL A 41 -17.88 -0.76 -11.04
N SER A 42 -18.54 -0.92 -9.89
CA SER A 42 -18.90 0.21 -9.04
C SER A 42 -17.69 0.74 -8.26
N MET A 43 -17.47 2.06 -8.29
CA MET A 43 -16.42 2.70 -7.51
C MET A 43 -16.68 2.62 -5.99
N THR A 44 -17.93 2.44 -5.57
CA THR A 44 -18.27 2.26 -4.14
C THR A 44 -17.94 0.87 -3.61
N SER A 45 -17.78 -0.12 -4.51
CA SER A 45 -17.37 -1.48 -4.18
C SER A 45 -15.84 -1.69 -4.16
N LEU A 46 -15.09 -0.66 -4.62
CA LEU A 46 -13.64 -0.73 -4.82
C LEU A 46 -12.87 -0.64 -3.50
N LEU A 47 -12.04 -1.65 -3.24
CA LEU A 47 -11.05 -1.65 -2.16
C LEU A 47 -9.68 -2.08 -2.67
N HIS A 48 -8.62 -1.49 -2.13
CA HIS A 48 -7.25 -1.93 -2.38
C HIS A 48 -6.96 -3.16 -1.53
N GLY A 49 -6.80 -4.32 -2.15
CA GLY A 49 -6.61 -5.61 -1.47
C GLY A 49 -5.16 -5.96 -1.18
N GLU A 50 -4.30 -5.87 -2.21
CA GLU A 50 -2.87 -6.23 -2.09
C GLU A 50 -2.01 -5.23 -2.87
N GLN A 51 -0.82 -4.95 -2.35
CA GLN A 51 0.21 -4.14 -3.01
C GLN A 51 1.54 -4.86 -2.95
N LYS A 52 2.17 -5.08 -4.10
CA LYS A 52 3.54 -5.56 -4.20
C LYS A 52 4.38 -4.54 -4.94
N LEU A 53 5.56 -4.25 -4.42
CA LEU A 53 6.60 -3.44 -5.08
C LEU A 53 7.87 -4.24 -5.21
N THR A 54 8.48 -4.21 -6.38
CA THR A 54 9.85 -4.66 -6.62
C THR A 54 10.67 -3.46 -7.03
N ILE A 55 11.73 -3.16 -6.31
CA ILE A 55 12.65 -2.05 -6.57
C ILE A 55 13.83 -2.58 -7.38
N HIS A 56 14.06 -2.02 -8.55
CA HIS A 56 15.13 -2.44 -9.45
C HIS A 56 16.35 -1.52 -9.36
N LYS A 57 16.11 -0.23 -9.05
CA LYS A 57 17.13 0.81 -8.84
C LYS A 57 16.64 1.79 -7.79
N ASP A 58 17.56 2.51 -7.16
CA ASP A 58 17.22 3.62 -6.26
C ASP A 58 16.29 4.62 -6.96
N ILE A 59 15.25 5.04 -6.26
CA ILE A 59 14.28 5.99 -6.80
C ILE A 59 14.86 7.39 -6.70
N PRO A 60 15.07 8.10 -7.82
CA PRO A 60 15.53 9.50 -7.80
C PRO A 60 14.53 10.41 -7.07
N SER A 61 15.03 11.44 -6.40
CA SER A 61 14.20 12.41 -5.68
C SER A 61 13.44 13.39 -6.59
N SER A 62 13.82 13.44 -7.87
CA SER A 62 13.17 14.27 -8.90
C SER A 62 13.41 13.68 -10.29
N GLY A 63 12.56 14.04 -11.24
CA GLY A 63 12.70 13.60 -12.63
C GLY A 63 11.33 13.40 -13.30
N LYS A 64 11.34 12.92 -14.52
CA LYS A 64 10.14 12.51 -15.27
C LYS A 64 10.01 11.00 -15.19
N ALA A 65 8.86 10.52 -14.76
CA ALA A 65 8.54 9.11 -14.71
C ALA A 65 7.53 8.74 -15.80
N ILE A 66 7.70 7.54 -16.38
CA ILE A 66 6.74 6.92 -17.31
C ILE A 66 6.27 5.63 -16.65
N ALA A 67 4.98 5.52 -16.42
CA ALA A 67 4.34 4.29 -15.96
C ALA A 67 3.73 3.54 -17.16
N ARG A 68 4.02 2.23 -17.25
CA ARG A 68 3.40 1.32 -18.23
C ARG A 68 2.58 0.29 -17.48
N SER A 69 1.27 0.43 -17.56
CA SER A 69 0.34 -0.39 -16.78
C SER A 69 -0.43 -1.37 -17.68
N LYS A 70 -0.75 -2.55 -17.14
CA LYS A 70 -1.61 -3.54 -17.78
C LYS A 70 -2.35 -4.37 -16.74
N ILE A 71 -3.54 -4.85 -17.10
CA ILE A 71 -4.24 -5.89 -16.35
C ILE A 71 -3.50 -7.22 -16.57
N THR A 72 -3.18 -7.92 -15.50
CA THR A 72 -2.50 -9.24 -15.55
C THR A 72 -3.37 -10.38 -15.05
N ALA A 73 -4.41 -10.09 -14.27
CA ALA A 73 -5.40 -11.07 -13.84
C ALA A 73 -6.74 -10.40 -13.55
N VAL A 74 -7.81 -11.13 -13.84
CA VAL A 74 -9.18 -10.88 -13.37
C VAL A 74 -9.63 -12.19 -12.73
N GLU A 75 -10.02 -12.16 -11.46
CA GLU A 75 -10.30 -13.37 -10.68
C GLU A 75 -11.64 -13.23 -9.94
N ASP A 76 -12.39 -14.33 -9.91
CA ASP A 76 -13.70 -14.43 -9.28
C ASP A 76 -13.64 -15.23 -7.97
N TYR A 77 -13.94 -14.59 -6.86
CA TYR A 77 -14.04 -15.20 -5.53
C TYR A 77 -15.49 -15.41 -5.10
N ILE A 78 -16.44 -15.42 -6.03
CA ILE A 78 -17.89 -15.61 -5.83
C ILE A 78 -18.53 -14.39 -5.14
N LYS A 79 -18.03 -13.98 -3.98
CA LYS A 79 -18.55 -12.83 -3.23
C LYS A 79 -17.96 -11.49 -3.66
N PHE A 80 -16.87 -11.52 -4.40
CA PHE A 80 -16.19 -10.34 -4.92
C PHE A 80 -15.33 -10.71 -6.13
N GLY A 81 -15.13 -9.75 -7.02
CA GLY A 81 -14.16 -9.83 -8.10
C GLY A 81 -12.83 -9.20 -7.68
N SER A 82 -11.75 -9.56 -8.36
CA SER A 82 -10.49 -8.84 -8.24
C SER A 82 -9.83 -8.61 -9.58
N VAL A 83 -9.13 -7.47 -9.69
CA VAL A 83 -8.32 -7.09 -10.84
C VAL A 83 -6.90 -6.84 -10.36
N THR A 84 -5.94 -7.52 -10.98
CA THR A 84 -4.51 -7.27 -10.73
C THR A 84 -3.96 -6.38 -11.82
N ILE A 85 -3.45 -5.22 -11.43
CA ILE A 85 -2.80 -4.25 -12.31
C ILE A 85 -1.30 -4.30 -12.03
N LYS A 86 -0.52 -4.59 -13.07
CA LYS A 86 0.93 -4.51 -13.03
C LYS A 86 1.38 -3.26 -13.77
N SER A 87 2.23 -2.48 -13.12
CA SER A 87 2.77 -1.22 -13.63
C SER A 87 4.28 -1.20 -13.50
N ASP A 88 4.97 -1.02 -14.60
CA ASP A 88 6.43 -0.81 -14.63
C ASP A 88 6.71 0.69 -14.70
N LEU A 89 7.52 1.18 -13.76
CA LEU A 89 7.94 2.55 -13.66
C LEU A 89 9.33 2.75 -14.28
N TYR A 90 9.44 3.68 -15.19
CA TYR A 90 10.69 4.05 -15.88
C TYR A 90 11.05 5.51 -15.59
N MET A 91 12.33 5.78 -15.37
CA MET A 91 12.93 7.13 -15.33
C MET A 91 14.21 7.08 -16.17
N ASP A 92 14.40 8.07 -17.07
CA ASP A 92 15.56 8.15 -17.97
C ASP A 92 15.86 6.82 -18.72
N ASN A 93 14.82 6.13 -19.20
CA ASN A 93 14.83 4.80 -19.83
C ASN A 93 15.20 3.61 -18.91
N ASP A 94 15.54 3.84 -17.66
CA ASP A 94 15.78 2.80 -16.67
C ASP A 94 14.47 2.35 -16.02
N LYS A 95 14.30 1.05 -15.90
CA LYS A 95 13.23 0.48 -15.08
C LYS A 95 13.60 0.61 -13.61
N ILE A 96 12.88 1.45 -12.88
CA ILE A 96 13.14 1.79 -11.48
C ILE A 96 12.39 0.85 -10.54
N ALA A 97 11.11 0.61 -10.81
CA ALA A 97 10.26 -0.23 -9.97
C ALA A 97 9.19 -0.95 -10.78
N THR A 98 8.68 -2.02 -10.22
CA THR A 98 7.46 -2.69 -10.65
C THR A 98 6.46 -2.68 -9.50
N SER A 99 5.24 -2.22 -9.75
CA SER A 99 4.10 -2.28 -8.83
C SER A 99 3.09 -3.30 -9.33
N GLU A 100 2.59 -4.15 -8.43
CA GLU A 100 1.45 -5.01 -8.68
C GLU A 100 0.39 -4.70 -7.61
N SER A 101 -0.75 -4.14 -8.05
CA SER A 101 -1.87 -3.76 -7.19
C SER A 101 -3.04 -4.69 -7.46
N VAL A 102 -3.60 -5.29 -6.40
CA VAL A 102 -4.82 -6.10 -6.49
C VAL A 102 -5.97 -5.27 -5.96
N MET A 103 -6.90 -4.94 -6.85
CA MET A 103 -8.11 -4.21 -6.52
C MET A 103 -9.26 -5.19 -6.35
N LEU A 104 -10.02 -5.04 -5.28
CA LEU A 104 -11.18 -5.87 -4.95
C LEU A 104 -12.46 -5.09 -5.23
N PHE A 105 -13.45 -5.76 -5.79
CA PHE A 105 -14.78 -5.23 -6.08
C PHE A 105 -15.79 -6.03 -5.28
N ILE A 106 -16.15 -5.52 -4.12
CA ILE A 106 -16.97 -6.23 -3.14
C ILE A 106 -18.41 -6.32 -3.64
N GLY A 107 -18.97 -7.53 -3.60
CA GLY A 107 -20.31 -7.82 -4.14
C GLY A 107 -20.35 -8.07 -5.66
N GLU A 108 -19.24 -7.90 -6.37
CA GLU A 108 -19.16 -8.03 -7.83
C GLU A 108 -18.39 -9.30 -8.24
N GLY A 109 -18.83 -10.46 -7.74
CA GLY A 109 -18.34 -11.78 -8.12
C GLY A 109 -19.39 -12.59 -8.88
N GLY A 110 -19.09 -13.86 -9.14
CA GLY A 110 -20.02 -14.80 -9.79
C GLY A 110 -19.88 -14.87 -11.32
N PHE A 111 -18.80 -14.31 -11.89
CA PHE A 111 -18.56 -14.31 -13.36
C PHE A 111 -17.70 -15.50 -13.85
N GLY A 112 -17.23 -16.39 -12.95
CA GLY A 112 -16.66 -17.70 -13.27
C GLY A 112 -15.16 -17.77 -13.54
N ALA A 113 -14.41 -16.66 -13.45
CA ALA A 113 -12.96 -16.64 -13.62
C ALA A 113 -12.24 -17.09 -12.33
N LYS A 114 -12.06 -18.37 -12.14
CA LYS A 114 -11.53 -18.97 -10.90
C LYS A 114 -10.17 -18.38 -10.50
N PRO A 115 -9.97 -18.06 -9.20
CA PRO A 115 -8.72 -17.51 -8.72
C PRO A 115 -7.59 -18.54 -8.79
N LYS A 116 -6.40 -18.06 -9.09
CA LYS A 116 -5.18 -18.84 -9.01
C LYS A 116 -4.70 -18.93 -7.56
N LYS A 117 -4.16 -20.11 -7.19
CA LYS A 117 -3.51 -20.26 -5.88
C LYS A 117 -2.32 -19.30 -5.80
N LYS A 118 -2.27 -18.51 -4.74
CA LYS A 118 -1.16 -17.59 -4.44
C LYS A 118 -0.47 -18.07 -3.17
N ASP A 119 0.85 -18.14 -3.21
CA ASP A 119 1.63 -18.31 -1.99
C ASP A 119 1.61 -16.97 -1.23
N ARG A 120 1.17 -17.03 0.03
CA ARG A 120 1.03 -15.85 0.89
C ARG A 120 1.93 -15.98 2.09
N VAL A 121 2.71 -14.95 2.34
CA VAL A 121 3.45 -14.82 3.58
C VAL A 121 2.45 -14.65 4.71
N THR A 122 2.57 -15.48 5.73
CA THR A 122 1.75 -15.44 6.94
C THR A 122 2.61 -15.03 8.12
N SER A 123 2.02 -14.28 9.06
CA SER A 123 2.73 -13.95 10.31
C SER A 123 3.06 -15.22 11.08
N PRO A 124 4.27 -15.33 11.66
CA PRO A 124 4.62 -16.43 12.55
C PRO A 124 3.62 -16.58 13.71
N LYS A 125 3.53 -17.79 14.26
CA LYS A 125 2.70 -18.04 15.46
C LYS A 125 3.40 -17.69 16.77
N THR A 126 4.69 -17.38 16.70
CA THR A 126 5.49 -16.93 17.84
C THR A 126 5.23 -15.46 18.16
N ASP A 127 5.54 -15.06 19.38
CA ASP A 127 5.51 -13.65 19.76
C ASP A 127 6.42 -12.83 18.84
N PRO A 128 6.06 -11.56 18.54
CA PRO A 128 6.90 -10.69 17.74
C PRO A 128 8.22 -10.39 18.47
N GLN A 129 9.30 -10.35 17.73
CA GLN A 129 10.62 -9.97 18.26
C GLN A 129 10.65 -8.50 18.69
N LYS A 130 9.81 -7.69 18.07
CA LYS A 130 9.70 -6.26 18.33
C LYS A 130 8.29 -5.77 18.04
N VAL A 131 7.82 -4.79 18.82
CA VAL A 131 6.58 -4.06 18.56
C VAL A 131 6.92 -2.58 18.44
N LEU A 132 6.59 -1.99 17.28
CA LEU A 132 6.75 -0.56 17.01
C LEU A 132 5.38 0.10 17.11
N GLU A 133 5.34 1.32 17.63
CA GLU A 133 4.09 2.07 17.79
C GLU A 133 4.12 3.32 16.91
N TYR A 134 2.98 3.65 16.30
CA TYR A 134 2.77 4.89 15.56
C TYR A 134 1.36 5.41 15.77
N LYS A 135 1.22 6.58 16.38
CA LYS A 135 -0.06 7.29 16.51
C LYS A 135 -0.31 8.07 15.23
N THR A 136 -1.38 7.74 14.51
CA THR A 136 -1.81 8.52 13.34
C THR A 136 -2.41 9.86 13.80
N LEU A 137 -2.40 10.86 12.93
CA LEU A 137 -3.05 12.14 13.19
C LEU A 137 -4.54 12.05 12.83
N ASP A 138 -5.39 12.81 13.49
CA ASP A 138 -6.83 12.89 13.17
C ASP A 138 -7.07 13.36 11.72
N ASN A 139 -6.19 14.21 11.19
CA ASN A 139 -6.20 14.69 9.81
C ASN A 139 -5.22 13.95 8.89
N GLN A 140 -4.73 12.77 9.28
CA GLN A 140 -3.73 12.03 8.52
C GLN A 140 -4.19 11.73 7.08
N ALA A 141 -5.47 11.45 6.88
CA ALA A 141 -6.03 11.19 5.56
C ALA A 141 -5.93 12.43 4.64
N ILE A 142 -6.20 13.62 5.15
CA ILE A 142 -6.09 14.88 4.40
C ILE A 142 -4.63 15.16 4.05
N LEU A 143 -3.72 14.97 5.00
CA LEU A 143 -2.28 15.15 4.79
C LEU A 143 -1.71 14.19 3.75
N TYR A 144 -2.25 12.97 3.65
CA TYR A 144 -1.84 12.00 2.63
C TYR A 144 -2.47 12.30 1.26
N ARG A 145 -3.76 12.68 1.23
CA ARG A 145 -4.53 12.94 0.01
C ARG A 145 -3.85 13.93 -0.93
N VAL A 146 -3.35 15.05 -0.38
CA VAL A 146 -2.77 16.14 -1.17
C VAL A 146 -1.51 15.71 -1.93
N PRO A 147 -0.46 15.15 -1.29
CA PRO A 147 0.76 14.75 -1.99
C PRO A 147 0.61 13.45 -2.81
N SER A 148 -0.31 12.56 -2.45
CA SER A 148 -0.53 11.31 -3.21
C SER A 148 -1.42 11.50 -4.43
N GLY A 149 -2.23 12.56 -4.48
CA GLY A 149 -3.24 12.76 -5.51
C GLY A 149 -4.44 11.80 -5.40
N ASP A 150 -4.52 11.00 -4.34
CA ASP A 150 -5.66 10.11 -4.11
C ASP A 150 -6.88 10.89 -3.62
N ASN A 151 -7.76 11.21 -4.55
CA ASN A 151 -8.95 12.01 -4.32
C ASN A 151 -10.21 11.20 -3.98
N ASN A 152 -10.08 9.90 -3.66
CA ASN A 152 -11.22 9.06 -3.28
C ASN A 152 -11.94 9.67 -2.06
N PRO A 153 -13.25 10.00 -2.18
CA PRO A 153 -14.01 10.61 -1.09
C PRO A 153 -14.17 9.72 0.13
N LEU A 154 -13.98 8.40 0.00
CA LEU A 154 -14.02 7.43 1.11
C LEU A 154 -13.15 7.84 2.32
N HIS A 155 -12.09 8.58 2.05
CA HIS A 155 -11.08 8.93 3.05
C HIS A 155 -11.33 10.27 3.75
N VAL A 156 -12.30 11.06 3.28
CA VAL A 156 -12.55 12.43 3.79
C VAL A 156 -14.02 12.80 3.90
N ASP A 157 -14.92 12.13 3.17
CA ASP A 157 -16.35 12.44 3.14
C ASP A 157 -17.13 11.42 3.99
N PRO A 158 -17.75 11.86 5.12
CA PRO A 158 -18.50 10.97 5.99
C PRO A 158 -19.74 10.34 5.32
N ASP A 159 -20.39 11.04 4.41
CA ASP A 159 -21.59 10.52 3.76
C ASP A 159 -21.21 9.46 2.72
N PHE A 160 -20.15 9.70 1.97
CA PHE A 160 -19.62 8.68 1.08
C PHE A 160 -19.13 7.44 1.85
N ALA A 161 -18.44 7.63 2.97
CA ALA A 161 -17.97 6.52 3.81
C ALA A 161 -19.13 5.65 4.29
N LYS A 162 -20.25 6.24 4.71
CA LYS A 162 -21.47 5.51 5.11
C LYS A 162 -22.07 4.70 3.95
N VAL A 163 -22.14 5.26 2.75
CA VAL A 163 -22.61 4.55 1.55
C VAL A 163 -21.70 3.36 1.23
N ALA A 164 -20.39 3.50 1.46
CA ALA A 164 -19.42 2.43 1.29
C ALA A 164 -19.38 1.42 2.46
N GLY A 165 -20.26 1.57 3.46
CA GLY A 165 -20.39 0.62 4.59
C GLY A 165 -19.48 0.90 5.78
N PHE A 166 -18.86 2.08 5.87
CA PHE A 166 -18.04 2.51 7.01
C PHE A 166 -18.76 3.56 7.85
N GLU A 167 -18.59 3.49 9.17
CA GLU A 167 -19.22 4.49 10.08
C GLU A 167 -18.66 5.90 9.88
N LYS A 168 -17.42 6.02 9.44
CA LYS A 168 -16.69 7.28 9.22
C LYS A 168 -15.57 7.08 8.19
N PRO A 169 -14.98 8.17 7.65
CA PRO A 169 -13.85 8.10 6.75
C PRO A 169 -12.71 7.27 7.33
N ILE A 170 -12.09 6.45 6.48
CA ILE A 170 -10.98 5.58 6.83
C ILE A 170 -9.67 6.11 6.25
N LEU A 171 -8.53 5.76 6.87
CA LEU A 171 -7.22 6.12 6.35
C LEU A 171 -6.93 5.34 5.06
N HIS A 172 -6.27 5.98 4.11
CA HIS A 172 -5.77 5.32 2.89
C HIS A 172 -4.90 4.10 3.24
N GLY A 173 -5.14 2.98 2.59
CA GLY A 173 -4.34 1.78 2.77
C GLY A 173 -2.85 2.02 2.49
N LEU A 174 -2.54 2.75 1.40
CA LEU A 174 -1.17 3.12 1.05
C LEU A 174 -0.51 4.07 2.06
N CYS A 175 -1.27 4.86 2.82
CA CYS A 175 -0.73 5.64 3.92
C CYS A 175 -0.25 4.72 5.05
N THR A 176 -1.07 3.75 5.48
CA THR A 176 -0.70 2.73 6.48
C THR A 176 0.51 1.91 6.00
N TYR A 177 0.53 1.55 4.73
CA TYR A 177 1.66 0.86 4.08
C TYR A 177 2.95 1.69 4.14
N GLY A 178 2.90 2.99 3.79
CA GLY A 178 4.05 3.90 3.83
C GLY A 178 4.57 4.12 5.25
N ILE A 179 3.69 4.31 6.23
CA ILE A 179 4.04 4.43 7.66
C ILE A 179 4.76 3.16 8.12
N THR A 180 4.21 1.99 7.82
CA THR A 180 4.79 0.70 8.20
C THR A 180 6.16 0.50 7.56
N CYS A 181 6.29 0.75 6.26
CA CYS A 181 7.56 0.67 5.54
C CYS A 181 8.62 1.59 6.18
N LYS A 182 8.29 2.86 6.44
CA LYS A 182 9.20 3.82 7.07
C LYS A 182 9.63 3.37 8.45
N LYS A 183 8.72 2.86 9.28
CA LYS A 183 9.03 2.37 10.64
C LYS A 183 9.94 1.14 10.60
N LEU A 184 9.75 0.23 9.65
CA LEU A 184 10.62 -0.93 9.48
C LEU A 184 12.02 -0.52 8.98
N ILE A 185 12.11 0.40 8.02
CA ILE A 185 13.40 0.92 7.54
C ILE A 185 14.17 1.61 8.68
N GLU A 186 13.47 2.37 9.52
CA GLU A 186 14.05 3.01 10.70
C GLU A 186 14.59 2.01 11.71
N SER A 187 13.80 0.99 12.02
CA SER A 187 14.09 0.03 13.10
C SER A 187 15.05 -1.08 12.69
N GLU A 188 14.92 -1.61 11.47
CA GLU A 188 15.62 -2.83 11.05
C GLU A 188 16.79 -2.55 10.07
N PHE A 189 16.75 -1.41 9.36
CA PHE A 189 17.74 -1.12 8.31
C PHE A 189 18.53 0.16 8.54
N SER A 190 18.63 0.63 9.79
CA SER A 190 19.40 1.84 10.17
C SER A 190 19.00 3.07 9.34
N ASN A 191 17.72 3.19 9.01
CA ASN A 191 17.19 4.24 8.14
C ASN A 191 17.76 4.22 6.70
N ASP A 192 18.26 3.11 6.21
CA ASP A 192 18.74 2.98 4.83
C ASP A 192 17.70 2.33 3.92
N PRO A 193 16.99 3.10 3.07
CA PRO A 193 15.96 2.60 2.18
C PRO A 193 16.50 1.74 1.03
N SER A 194 17.80 1.86 0.67
CA SER A 194 18.41 1.09 -0.41
C SER A 194 18.54 -0.40 -0.09
N ARG A 195 18.38 -0.76 1.18
CA ARG A 195 18.39 -2.16 1.63
C ARG A 195 17.09 -2.92 1.37
N VAL A 196 16.09 -2.29 0.78
CA VAL A 196 14.79 -2.92 0.51
C VAL A 196 14.63 -3.13 -0.99
N SER A 197 14.56 -4.39 -1.41
CA SER A 197 14.38 -4.77 -2.82
C SER A 197 12.93 -5.12 -3.16
N GLU A 198 12.15 -5.60 -2.20
CA GLU A 198 10.74 -5.94 -2.41
C GLU A 198 9.90 -5.61 -1.16
N ILE A 199 8.69 -5.13 -1.39
CA ILE A 199 7.68 -4.93 -0.34
C ILE A 199 6.38 -5.56 -0.82
N SER A 200 5.81 -6.47 -0.04
CA SER A 200 4.53 -7.09 -0.33
C SER A 200 3.59 -6.89 0.85
N ALA A 201 2.38 -6.40 0.58
CA ALA A 201 1.41 -6.10 1.62
C ALA A 201 0.00 -6.55 1.22
N ARG A 202 -0.78 -6.96 2.23
CA ARG A 202 -2.21 -7.22 2.12
C ARG A 202 -2.95 -6.34 3.12
N PHE A 203 -3.88 -5.56 2.60
CA PHE A 203 -4.80 -4.76 3.40
C PHE A 203 -5.89 -5.66 3.96
N SER A 204 -6.03 -5.71 5.28
CA SER A 204 -6.88 -6.69 5.99
C SER A 204 -8.03 -6.05 6.76
N GLY A 205 -7.98 -4.75 6.97
CA GLY A 205 -9.01 -3.99 7.66
C GLY A 205 -8.81 -2.48 7.52
N PRO A 206 -9.84 -1.69 7.81
CA PRO A 206 -9.75 -0.24 7.80
C PRO A 206 -8.93 0.29 8.98
N VAL A 207 -8.37 1.47 8.83
CA VAL A 207 -7.74 2.25 9.91
C VAL A 207 -8.51 3.53 10.10
N THR A 208 -8.86 3.84 11.33
CA THR A 208 -9.46 5.14 11.68
C THR A 208 -8.35 6.18 11.87
N PRO A 209 -8.39 7.33 11.16
CA PRO A 209 -7.48 8.44 11.46
C PRO A 209 -7.55 8.83 12.95
N GLY A 210 -6.39 9.10 13.55
CA GLY A 210 -6.29 9.35 14.99
C GLY A 210 -6.00 8.09 15.82
N ASN A 211 -6.19 6.88 15.31
CA ASN A 211 -5.89 5.64 16.04
C ASN A 211 -4.41 5.26 15.96
N THR A 212 -4.01 4.39 16.87
CA THR A 212 -2.63 3.93 17.05
C THR A 212 -2.39 2.62 16.30
N LEU A 213 -1.31 2.57 15.54
CA LEU A 213 -0.84 1.37 14.86
C LEU A 213 0.24 0.68 15.71
N LEU A 214 0.02 -0.60 16.03
CA LEU A 214 1.01 -1.49 16.60
C LEU A 214 1.58 -2.36 15.47
N ILE A 215 2.88 -2.20 15.19
CA ILE A 215 3.58 -2.92 14.14
C ILE A 215 4.39 -4.02 14.80
N ASN A 216 3.88 -5.25 14.75
CA ASN A 216 4.57 -6.44 15.21
C ASN A 216 5.57 -6.89 14.17
N VAL A 217 6.82 -7.17 14.57
CA VAL A 217 7.94 -7.44 13.67
C VAL A 217 8.57 -8.80 13.96
N TRP A 218 8.82 -9.57 12.91
CA TRP A 218 9.58 -10.81 12.90
C TRP A 218 10.65 -10.75 11.83
N ASN A 219 11.92 -10.80 12.25
CA ASN A 219 13.06 -10.83 11.34
C ASN A 219 13.46 -12.25 11.01
N GLN A 220 13.73 -12.49 9.74
CA GLN A 220 14.34 -13.70 9.18
C GLN A 220 15.64 -13.31 8.46
N ASP A 221 16.43 -14.27 8.03
CA ASP A 221 17.76 -14.02 7.44
C ASP A 221 17.73 -13.08 6.22
N SER A 222 16.72 -13.22 5.35
CA SER A 222 16.62 -12.45 4.10
C SER A 222 15.35 -11.61 3.98
N TYR A 223 14.45 -11.66 4.96
CA TYR A 223 13.21 -10.90 4.92
C TYR A 223 12.67 -10.59 6.32
N THR A 224 11.91 -9.52 6.42
CA THR A 224 11.19 -9.10 7.62
C THR A 224 9.70 -9.25 7.38
N ILE A 225 8.99 -9.88 8.30
CA ILE A 225 7.53 -9.94 8.31
C ILE A 225 7.02 -8.91 9.33
N ALA A 226 5.94 -8.24 8.98
CA ALA A 226 5.20 -7.42 9.91
C ALA A 226 3.69 -7.66 9.80
N ASN A 227 2.98 -7.59 10.90
CA ASN A 227 1.55 -7.31 10.90
C ASN A 227 1.26 -6.03 11.68
N VAL A 228 0.26 -5.30 11.23
CA VAL A 228 -0.15 -4.05 11.85
C VAL A 228 -1.53 -4.25 12.46
N ILE A 229 -1.63 -3.92 13.73
CA ILE A 229 -2.87 -3.96 14.51
C ILE A 229 -3.27 -2.52 14.83
N GLU A 230 -4.52 -2.17 14.57
CA GLU A 230 -5.11 -0.97 15.12
C GLU A 230 -5.40 -1.21 16.60
N LYS A 231 -4.72 -0.48 17.48
CA LYS A 231 -4.70 -0.73 18.94
C LYS A 231 -6.10 -0.61 19.55
N GLU A 232 -6.86 0.39 19.14
CA GLU A 232 -8.16 0.74 19.70
C GLU A 232 -9.24 -0.32 19.39
N THR A 233 -9.14 -0.99 18.25
CA THR A 233 -10.09 -2.05 17.83
C THR A 233 -9.52 -3.45 17.97
N ASN A 234 -8.22 -3.57 18.24
CA ASN A 234 -7.47 -4.84 18.23
C ASN A 234 -7.59 -5.63 16.91
N SER A 235 -7.80 -4.92 15.81
CA SER A 235 -7.99 -5.52 14.48
C SER A 235 -6.71 -5.51 13.67
N VAL A 236 -6.40 -6.61 12.97
CA VAL A 236 -5.29 -6.66 12.01
C VAL A 236 -5.68 -5.88 10.76
N VAL A 237 -4.96 -4.80 10.47
CA VAL A 237 -5.26 -3.88 9.35
C VAL A 237 -4.32 -4.07 8.16
N LEU A 238 -3.08 -4.53 8.40
CA LEU A 238 -2.10 -4.77 7.35
C LEU A 238 -1.23 -5.99 7.69
N LYS A 239 -0.95 -6.83 6.68
CA LYS A 239 0.09 -7.86 6.72
C LYS A 239 1.11 -7.54 5.65
N LEU A 240 2.40 -7.50 6.03
CA LEU A 240 3.47 -7.04 5.16
C LEU A 240 4.69 -7.94 5.27
N SER A 241 5.40 -8.13 4.16
CA SER A 241 6.75 -8.66 4.12
C SER A 241 7.67 -7.72 3.36
N LEU A 242 8.90 -7.57 3.85
CA LEU A 242 9.99 -6.86 3.20
C LEU A 242 11.09 -7.88 2.89
N ILE A 243 11.50 -7.95 1.63
CA ILE A 243 12.74 -8.65 1.25
C ILE A 243 13.85 -7.62 1.25
N HIS A 244 14.89 -7.89 2.03
CA HIS A 244 16.05 -7.01 2.16
C HIS A 244 17.31 -7.70 1.64
N ILE A 245 18.27 -6.89 1.25
CA ILE A 245 19.58 -7.29 0.75
C ILE A 245 20.63 -7.14 1.86
#